data_6d894f76a739e823b8299531dc635a07
#
_entry.id   6d894f76a739e823b8299531dc635a07
#
_cell.length_a   1.000
_cell.length_b   1.000
_cell.length_c   1.000
_cell.angle_alpha   90.00
_cell.angle_beta   90.00
_cell.angle_gamma   90.00
#
_symmetry.space_group_name_H-M   'P 1'
#
loop_
_entity.id
_entity.type
_entity.pdbx_description
1 polymer ?
#
loop_
_entity_poly.entity_id
_entity_poly.type
_entity_poly.pdbx_seq_one_letter_code
_entity_poly.pdbx_strand_id
1 'polypeptide(L)'
;MTLLETRVAPNADQLGQVKQQIDTYIGSIDANPDHRDGAYPYYLFHAPGQPIQGTVLIFHGFSARPHQMSRLASYLFLNGFNVYQASLAGHAFKIPDQYWPQVDLKPEIAVPLRQKIKQDQVLQRFFSNMTTTGGGSLPRPTALQMISLIARLRRIEPRILDIIKAIERKQDADFERYFISSHMQYLQNAQQRLRELDAMPGPTYTIGLSVGGAVALALAADQPERIEKVVAYAPLLEVYGEERERYVNLAGPLDIREMGWDDLRFPLGCLTAANRFGAFVRSRNNIRSIKKLSTLIVLTENEDAADIRINQQFSESLGQEYQGHYLYTYPASDLVPHPMVDPEEISQGMSNEFWQSLYQETFRFLAGNKFNAANMSTLKQDPGLPQVPPI
;
A
#
# COMPACT_ATOMS: atom_id res chain seq x y z
N MET A 1 -2.63 5.33 -35.30
CA MET A 1 -2.59 3.86 -35.32
C MET A 1 -3.40 3.40 -34.11
N THR A 2 -4.52 2.74 -34.33
CA THR A 2 -5.63 2.52 -33.43
C THR A 2 -5.22 1.67 -32.23
N LEU A 3 -5.34 2.22 -31.01
CA LEU A 3 -5.21 1.52 -29.72
C LEU A 3 -6.43 0.62 -29.44
N LEU A 4 -6.89 -0.16 -30.42
CA LEU A 4 -8.09 -0.99 -30.31
C LEU A 4 -7.70 -2.46 -30.28
N GLU A 5 -7.15 -2.91 -29.15
CA GLU A 5 -7.19 -4.33 -28.83
C GLU A 5 -8.52 -4.67 -28.16
N THR A 6 -9.05 -5.80 -28.53
CA THR A 6 -10.32 -6.46 -28.22
C THR A 6 -11.10 -5.89 -27.03
N ARG A 7 -11.96 -4.92 -27.28
CA ARG A 7 -12.95 -4.50 -26.29
C ARG A 7 -13.94 -5.63 -26.03
N VAL A 8 -14.16 -5.94 -24.77
CA VAL A 8 -15.18 -6.89 -24.32
C VAL A 8 -16.38 -6.15 -23.81
N ALA A 9 -17.56 -6.75 -23.91
CA ALA A 9 -18.79 -6.16 -23.43
C ALA A 9 -19.43 -7.11 -22.41
N PRO A 10 -19.37 -6.80 -21.09
CA PRO A 10 -20.02 -7.57 -20.07
C PRO A 10 -21.54 -7.63 -20.30
N ASN A 11 -22.14 -8.79 -20.18
CA ASN A 11 -23.60 -8.92 -20.22
C ASN A 11 -24.25 -8.63 -18.85
N ALA A 12 -25.59 -8.58 -18.80
CA ALA A 12 -26.33 -8.26 -17.58
C ALA A 12 -26.09 -9.27 -16.46
N ASP A 13 -26.01 -10.56 -16.79
CA ASP A 13 -25.81 -11.62 -15.79
C ASP A 13 -24.41 -11.55 -15.17
N GLN A 14 -23.39 -11.33 -16.00
CA GLN A 14 -22.01 -11.16 -15.53
C GLN A 14 -21.87 -9.98 -14.58
N LEU A 15 -22.39 -8.81 -14.99
CA LEU A 15 -22.40 -7.61 -14.13
C LEU A 15 -23.24 -7.82 -12.87
N GLY A 16 -24.38 -8.49 -12.97
CA GLY A 16 -25.23 -8.81 -11.82
C GLY A 16 -24.50 -9.65 -10.78
N GLN A 17 -23.80 -10.71 -11.21
CA GLN A 17 -23.02 -11.57 -10.33
C GLN A 17 -21.89 -10.80 -9.63
N VAL A 18 -21.11 -10.02 -10.37
CA VAL A 18 -20.02 -9.22 -9.80
C VAL A 18 -20.55 -8.19 -8.78
N LYS A 19 -21.58 -7.43 -9.15
CA LYS A 19 -22.21 -6.46 -8.25
C LYS A 19 -22.69 -7.14 -6.97
N GLN A 20 -23.41 -8.24 -7.08
CA GLN A 20 -23.92 -8.99 -5.92
C GLN A 20 -22.79 -9.40 -4.96
N GLN A 21 -21.66 -9.87 -5.48
CA GLN A 21 -20.52 -10.26 -4.63
C GLN A 21 -19.90 -9.05 -3.92
N ILE A 22 -19.68 -7.95 -4.64
CA ILE A 22 -19.13 -6.72 -4.05
C ILE A 22 -20.11 -6.12 -3.04
N ASP A 23 -21.40 -6.05 -3.37
CA ASP A 23 -22.44 -5.51 -2.48
C ASP A 23 -22.59 -6.37 -1.22
N THR A 24 -22.41 -7.68 -1.31
CA THR A 24 -22.37 -8.58 -0.15
C THR A 24 -21.19 -8.24 0.77
N TYR A 25 -20.03 -7.95 0.20
CA TYR A 25 -18.87 -7.50 0.97
C TYR A 25 -19.11 -6.13 1.62
N ILE A 26 -19.62 -5.16 0.86
CA ILE A 26 -19.98 -3.84 1.39
C ILE A 26 -21.00 -3.99 2.54
N GLY A 27 -22.05 -4.78 2.34
CA GLY A 27 -23.05 -5.04 3.39
C GLY A 27 -22.46 -5.70 4.64
N SER A 28 -21.41 -6.51 4.51
CA SER A 28 -20.70 -7.07 5.68
C SER A 28 -19.92 -6.02 6.46
N ILE A 29 -19.43 -4.97 5.79
CA ILE A 29 -18.80 -3.81 6.44
C ILE A 29 -19.86 -2.98 7.15
N ASP A 30 -20.97 -2.68 6.48
CA ASP A 30 -22.08 -1.88 7.03
C ASP A 30 -22.69 -2.52 8.29
N ALA A 31 -22.82 -3.83 8.29
CA ALA A 31 -23.36 -4.57 9.44
C ALA A 31 -22.43 -4.56 10.66
N ASN A 32 -21.15 -4.18 10.51
CA ASN A 32 -20.21 -4.14 11.61
C ASN A 32 -20.26 -2.77 12.32
N PRO A 33 -20.52 -2.71 13.63
CA PRO A 33 -20.59 -1.45 14.38
C PRO A 33 -19.26 -0.68 14.41
N ASP A 34 -18.14 -1.37 14.10
CA ASP A 34 -16.82 -0.78 14.05
C ASP A 34 -16.44 -0.29 12.65
N HIS A 35 -17.38 -0.22 11.69
CA HIS A 35 -17.06 0.33 10.37
C HIS A 35 -16.57 1.78 10.48
N ARG A 36 -15.64 2.14 9.60
CA ARG A 36 -15.05 3.47 9.51
C ARG A 36 -15.79 4.27 8.46
N ASP A 37 -16.34 5.42 8.84
CA ASP A 37 -17.09 6.30 7.95
C ASP A 37 -16.26 6.67 6.71
N GLY A 38 -16.86 6.57 5.53
CA GLY A 38 -16.22 6.88 4.26
C GLY A 38 -15.11 5.90 3.82
N ALA A 39 -14.86 4.81 4.54
CA ALA A 39 -13.85 3.80 4.18
C ALA A 39 -14.44 2.62 3.40
N TYR A 40 -15.54 2.85 2.70
CA TYR A 40 -16.22 1.82 1.90
C TYR A 40 -15.50 1.56 0.59
N PRO A 41 -15.35 0.29 0.19
CA PRO A 41 -15.05 -0.04 -1.18
C PRO A 41 -16.23 0.38 -2.08
N TYR A 42 -15.94 0.69 -3.35
CA TYR A 42 -16.96 1.03 -4.33
C TYR A 42 -16.52 0.63 -5.73
N TYR A 43 -17.48 0.60 -6.65
CA TYR A 43 -17.19 0.27 -8.03
C TYR A 43 -17.86 1.27 -8.99
N LEU A 44 -17.23 1.44 -10.16
CA LEU A 44 -17.73 2.19 -11.29
C LEU A 44 -17.78 1.23 -12.48
N PHE A 45 -18.97 0.74 -12.85
CA PHE A 45 -19.18 -0.22 -13.92
C PHE A 45 -20.06 0.34 -15.01
N HIS A 46 -19.63 0.15 -16.25
CA HIS A 46 -20.40 0.49 -17.44
C HIS A 46 -21.67 -0.34 -17.53
N ALA A 47 -22.63 0.14 -18.31
CA ALA A 47 -23.90 -0.58 -18.54
C ALA A 47 -23.66 -1.92 -19.27
N PRO A 48 -24.57 -2.90 -19.09
CA PRO A 48 -24.52 -4.16 -19.82
C PRO A 48 -24.45 -3.94 -21.33
N GLY A 49 -23.59 -4.69 -22.02
CA GLY A 49 -23.38 -4.56 -23.45
C GLY A 49 -22.51 -3.39 -23.91
N GLN A 50 -22.10 -2.52 -23.01
CA GLN A 50 -21.16 -1.45 -23.34
C GLN A 50 -19.74 -2.00 -23.42
N PRO A 51 -18.99 -1.76 -24.51
CA PRO A 51 -17.61 -2.22 -24.66
C PRO A 51 -16.67 -1.54 -23.66
N ILE A 52 -15.87 -2.32 -22.97
CA ILE A 52 -14.83 -1.86 -22.02
C ILE A 52 -13.43 -2.30 -22.46
N GLN A 53 -12.41 -1.61 -21.98
CA GLN A 53 -10.99 -1.96 -22.20
C GLN A 53 -10.50 -3.02 -21.21
N GLY A 54 -11.22 -3.26 -20.13
CA GLY A 54 -10.91 -4.18 -19.05
C GLY A 54 -11.39 -3.65 -17.71
N THR A 55 -11.00 -4.32 -16.63
CA THR A 55 -11.38 -3.95 -15.27
C THR A 55 -10.12 -3.66 -14.44
N VAL A 56 -10.15 -2.53 -13.72
CA VAL A 56 -9.05 -2.08 -12.87
C VAL A 56 -9.43 -2.26 -11.41
N LEU A 57 -8.67 -3.07 -10.68
CA LEU A 57 -8.76 -3.24 -9.24
C LEU A 57 -7.74 -2.31 -8.57
N ILE A 58 -8.22 -1.35 -7.76
CA ILE A 58 -7.40 -0.28 -7.19
C ILE A 58 -7.30 -0.42 -5.66
N PHE A 59 -6.09 -0.20 -5.12
CA PHE A 59 -5.79 -0.23 -3.69
C PHE A 59 -5.20 1.10 -3.22
N HIS A 60 -5.76 1.64 -2.14
CA HIS A 60 -5.34 2.90 -1.50
C HIS A 60 -4.07 2.74 -0.64
N GLY A 61 -3.51 3.85 -0.14
CA GLY A 61 -2.36 3.88 0.75
C GLY A 61 -2.69 3.44 2.18
N PHE A 62 -1.63 3.23 2.99
CA PHE A 62 -1.77 2.86 4.41
C PHE A 62 -2.55 3.91 5.18
N SER A 63 -3.45 3.48 6.05
CA SER A 63 -4.38 4.28 6.85
C SER A 63 -5.36 5.16 6.07
N ALA A 64 -5.22 5.31 4.76
CA ALA A 64 -6.16 6.05 3.92
C ALA A 64 -7.49 5.32 3.73
N ARG A 65 -8.33 5.84 2.86
CA ARG A 65 -9.63 5.29 2.46
C ARG A 65 -9.63 4.99 0.96
N PRO A 66 -10.52 4.14 0.45
CA PRO A 66 -10.61 3.88 -0.99
C PRO A 66 -10.73 5.16 -1.84
N HIS A 67 -11.41 6.20 -1.34
CA HIS A 67 -11.59 7.48 -2.03
C HIS A 67 -10.29 8.25 -2.31
N GLN A 68 -9.17 7.91 -1.67
CA GLN A 68 -7.87 8.48 -1.99
C GLN A 68 -7.52 8.39 -3.49
N MET A 69 -8.02 7.35 -4.17
CA MET A 69 -7.73 7.11 -5.59
C MET A 69 -8.91 7.49 -6.51
N SER A 70 -9.91 8.22 -6.00
CA SER A 70 -11.20 8.43 -6.68
C SER A 70 -11.09 9.22 -7.98
N ARG A 71 -10.19 10.21 -8.06
CA ARG A 71 -9.99 11.02 -9.28
C ARG A 71 -9.42 10.16 -10.41
N LEU A 72 -8.39 9.35 -10.10
CA LEU A 72 -7.84 8.41 -11.08
C LEU A 72 -8.87 7.36 -11.49
N ALA A 73 -9.62 6.82 -10.52
CA ALA A 73 -10.70 5.86 -10.78
C ALA A 73 -11.75 6.43 -11.73
N SER A 74 -12.21 7.65 -11.47
CA SER A 74 -13.18 8.35 -12.31
C SER A 74 -12.64 8.61 -13.73
N TYR A 75 -11.38 9.04 -13.83
CA TYR A 75 -10.74 9.24 -15.13
C TYR A 75 -10.67 7.93 -15.94
N LEU A 76 -10.26 6.83 -15.33
CA LEU A 76 -10.18 5.53 -16.01
C LEU A 76 -11.58 5.04 -16.41
N PHE A 77 -12.59 5.21 -15.53
CA PHE A 77 -13.96 4.85 -15.83
C PHE A 77 -14.50 5.64 -17.03
N LEU A 78 -14.36 6.95 -17.05
CA LEU A 78 -14.81 7.80 -18.16
C LEU A 78 -14.12 7.43 -19.49
N ASN A 79 -12.98 6.76 -19.43
CA ASN A 79 -12.20 6.34 -20.58
C ASN A 79 -12.28 4.83 -20.89
N GLY A 80 -13.36 4.19 -20.45
CA GLY A 80 -13.76 2.86 -20.90
C GLY A 80 -13.23 1.71 -20.07
N PHE A 81 -12.71 1.92 -18.87
CA PHE A 81 -12.42 0.86 -17.92
C PHE A 81 -13.57 0.69 -16.92
N ASN A 82 -13.85 -0.54 -16.53
CA ASN A 82 -14.55 -0.77 -15.28
C ASN A 82 -13.54 -0.61 -14.13
N VAL A 83 -14.00 -0.07 -13.01
CA VAL A 83 -13.14 0.18 -11.86
C VAL A 83 -13.75 -0.42 -10.59
N TYR A 84 -12.94 -1.13 -9.81
CA TYR A 84 -13.27 -1.54 -8.47
C TYR A 84 -12.22 -0.99 -7.49
N GLN A 85 -12.63 -0.05 -6.64
CA GLN A 85 -11.84 0.51 -5.57
C GLN A 85 -12.03 -0.35 -4.30
N ALA A 86 -11.03 -1.17 -3.99
CA ALA A 86 -11.07 -2.06 -2.84
C ALA A 86 -10.52 -1.40 -1.57
N SER A 87 -11.03 -1.80 -0.40
CA SER A 87 -10.40 -1.48 0.87
C SER A 87 -9.26 -2.45 1.17
N LEU A 88 -8.14 -1.94 1.68
CA LEU A 88 -7.08 -2.77 2.24
C LEU A 88 -7.60 -3.61 3.42
N ALA A 89 -6.96 -4.74 3.70
CA ALA A 89 -7.35 -5.65 4.78
C ALA A 89 -7.56 -4.89 6.10
N GLY A 90 -8.79 -4.96 6.62
CA GLY A 90 -9.19 -4.34 7.88
C GLY A 90 -9.36 -2.81 7.87
N HIS A 91 -8.92 -2.09 6.81
CA HIS A 91 -8.93 -0.62 6.79
C HIS A 91 -10.32 0.00 6.69
N ALA A 92 -11.35 -0.80 6.40
CA ALA A 92 -12.75 -0.41 6.50
C ALA A 92 -13.23 -0.23 7.96
N PHE A 93 -12.43 -0.59 8.96
CA PHE A 93 -12.80 -0.57 10.37
C PHE A 93 -11.99 0.43 11.19
N LYS A 94 -12.63 1.03 12.21
CA LYS A 94 -12.07 2.09 13.06
C LYS A 94 -11.19 1.61 14.21
N ILE A 95 -11.06 0.29 14.43
CA ILE A 95 -10.26 -0.31 15.52
C ILE A 95 -9.08 -1.08 14.90
N PRO A 96 -7.95 -0.41 14.60
CA PRO A 96 -6.79 -1.05 13.97
C PRO A 96 -6.24 -2.25 14.76
N ASP A 97 -6.27 -2.18 16.10
CA ASP A 97 -5.82 -3.27 16.98
C ASP A 97 -6.53 -4.61 16.71
N GLN A 98 -7.77 -4.53 16.28
CA GLN A 98 -8.62 -5.72 16.10
C GLN A 98 -8.64 -6.19 14.65
N TYR A 99 -8.61 -5.24 13.70
CA TYR A 99 -8.94 -5.54 12.31
C TYR A 99 -7.75 -5.48 11.35
N TRP A 100 -6.76 -4.60 11.63
CA TRP A 100 -5.67 -4.38 10.67
C TRP A 100 -4.60 -5.47 10.78
N PRO A 101 -3.97 -5.84 9.67
CA PRO A 101 -2.78 -6.69 9.71
C PRO A 101 -1.71 -6.09 10.63
N GLN A 102 -1.15 -6.91 11.50
CA GLN A 102 -0.15 -6.44 12.45
C GLN A 102 0.88 -7.53 12.78
N VAL A 103 2.02 -7.08 13.26
CA VAL A 103 3.04 -7.89 13.93
C VAL A 103 2.98 -7.56 15.41
N ASP A 104 2.88 -8.57 16.24
CA ASP A 104 2.88 -8.41 17.68
C ASP A 104 3.68 -9.52 18.37
N LEU A 105 4.16 -9.24 19.58
CA LEU A 105 4.67 -10.28 20.48
C LEU A 105 3.56 -11.27 20.82
N LYS A 106 3.93 -12.52 21.01
CA LYS A 106 2.98 -13.53 21.50
C LYS A 106 2.38 -13.06 22.82
N PRO A 107 1.08 -13.33 23.09
CA PRO A 107 0.37 -12.81 24.26
C PRO A 107 1.07 -13.12 25.58
N GLU A 108 1.66 -14.31 25.72
CA GLU A 108 2.42 -14.73 26.92
C GLU A 108 3.66 -13.87 27.20
N ILE A 109 4.15 -13.12 26.22
CA ILE A 109 5.26 -12.17 26.35
C ILE A 109 4.70 -10.74 26.42
N ALA A 110 3.81 -10.39 25.49
CA ALA A 110 3.27 -9.03 25.33
C ALA A 110 2.56 -8.54 26.58
N VAL A 111 1.65 -9.36 27.14
CA VAL A 111 0.79 -8.93 28.27
C VAL A 111 1.64 -8.57 29.51
N PRO A 112 2.52 -9.44 30.03
CA PRO A 112 3.32 -9.09 31.21
C PRO A 112 4.33 -7.97 30.93
N LEU A 113 4.91 -7.92 29.72
CA LEU A 113 5.85 -6.88 29.32
C LEU A 113 5.19 -5.50 29.33
N ARG A 114 4.04 -5.35 28.68
CA ARG A 114 3.29 -4.10 28.60
C ARG A 114 2.81 -3.62 29.95
N GLN A 115 2.33 -4.53 30.81
CA GLN A 115 1.92 -4.18 32.17
C GLN A 115 3.09 -3.60 32.98
N LYS A 116 4.27 -4.21 32.91
CA LYS A 116 5.46 -3.73 33.62
C LYS A 116 6.01 -2.42 33.03
N ILE A 117 5.96 -2.24 31.70
CA ILE A 117 6.32 -0.96 31.05
C ILE A 117 5.41 0.15 31.52
N LYS A 118 4.10 -0.10 31.64
CA LYS A 118 3.13 0.88 32.17
C LYS A 118 3.41 1.30 33.62
N GLN A 119 4.13 0.50 34.39
CA GLN A 119 4.51 0.80 35.76
C GLN A 119 5.87 1.51 35.88
N ASP A 120 6.70 1.51 34.83
CA ASP A 120 8.01 2.17 34.81
C ASP A 120 7.89 3.57 34.19
N GLN A 121 7.93 4.62 35.05
CA GLN A 121 7.78 6.01 34.64
C GLN A 121 8.83 6.47 33.62
N VAL A 122 10.06 5.89 33.63
CA VAL A 122 11.12 6.26 32.71
C VAL A 122 10.82 5.71 31.31
N LEU A 123 10.40 4.44 31.23
CA LEU A 123 10.00 3.82 29.96
C LEU A 123 8.74 4.50 29.41
N GLN A 124 7.76 4.82 30.26
CA GLN A 124 6.57 5.55 29.83
C GLN A 124 6.91 6.92 29.20
N ARG A 125 7.73 7.72 29.88
CA ARG A 125 8.15 9.03 29.35
C ARG A 125 8.89 8.87 28.01
N PHE A 126 9.77 7.87 27.93
CA PHE A 126 10.50 7.61 26.70
C PHE A 126 9.56 7.27 25.54
N PHE A 127 8.67 6.33 25.73
CA PHE A 127 7.71 5.92 24.68
C PHE A 127 6.67 7.00 24.38
N SER A 128 6.21 7.78 25.35
CA SER A 128 5.31 8.91 25.10
C SER A 128 5.95 9.99 24.24
N ASN A 129 7.24 10.26 24.45
CA ASN A 129 7.96 11.25 23.63
C ASN A 129 8.15 10.77 22.19
N MET A 130 8.18 9.46 21.94
CA MET A 130 8.25 8.90 20.59
C MET A 130 6.92 9.03 19.83
N THR A 131 5.79 9.07 20.52
CA THR A 131 4.46 9.18 19.91
C THR A 131 4.02 10.61 19.59
N THR A 132 4.66 11.62 20.20
CA THR A 132 4.27 13.02 20.02
C THR A 132 4.93 13.72 18.83
N THR A 133 5.92 13.09 18.21
CA THR A 133 6.62 13.64 17.05
C THR A 133 6.06 13.01 15.75
N GLY A 134 4.85 13.44 15.36
CA GLY A 134 4.29 13.07 14.06
C GLY A 134 5.22 13.46 12.92
N GLY A 135 5.78 12.48 12.20
CA GLY A 135 6.54 12.67 10.95
C GLY A 135 7.89 13.35 11.04
N GLY A 136 8.30 13.84 12.22
CA GLY A 136 9.63 14.45 12.44
C GLY A 136 10.67 13.40 12.85
N SER A 137 11.96 13.72 12.63
CA SER A 137 13.06 12.90 13.12
C SER A 137 12.93 12.64 14.61
N LEU A 138 12.77 11.38 14.99
CA LEU A 138 12.71 10.96 16.40
C LEU A 138 13.96 11.47 17.14
N PRO A 139 13.81 12.09 18.34
CA PRO A 139 14.96 12.50 19.11
C PRO A 139 15.80 11.27 19.44
N ARG A 140 17.02 11.24 18.93
CA ARG A 140 17.95 10.14 19.17
C ARG A 140 18.29 10.09 20.66
N PRO A 141 17.99 8.96 21.36
CA PRO A 141 18.48 8.80 22.71
C PRO A 141 20.01 8.76 22.72
N THR A 142 20.62 9.42 23.69
CA THR A 142 22.05 9.31 23.89
C THR A 142 22.47 7.86 24.21
N ALA A 143 23.73 7.50 23.96
CA ALA A 143 24.23 6.15 24.27
C ALA A 143 23.95 5.74 25.73
N LEU A 144 24.09 6.66 26.69
CA LEU A 144 23.78 6.41 28.09
C LEU A 144 22.28 6.15 28.34
N GLN A 145 21.42 6.91 27.67
CA GLN A 145 19.97 6.68 27.73
C GLN A 145 19.60 5.31 27.16
N MET A 146 20.18 4.91 26.02
CA MET A 146 19.96 3.58 25.42
C MET A 146 20.40 2.47 26.34
N ILE A 147 21.59 2.58 26.96
CA ILE A 147 22.06 1.58 27.93
C ILE A 147 21.10 1.47 29.11
N SER A 148 20.62 2.60 29.64
CA SER A 148 19.65 2.63 30.74
C SER A 148 18.34 1.99 30.34
N LEU A 149 17.80 2.30 29.15
CA LEU A 149 16.55 1.73 28.63
C LEU A 149 16.64 0.22 28.43
N ILE A 150 17.74 -0.26 27.81
CA ILE A 150 17.98 -1.69 27.59
C ILE A 150 18.13 -2.41 28.94
N ALA A 151 18.84 -1.83 29.91
CA ALA A 151 18.98 -2.42 31.24
C ALA A 151 17.64 -2.53 31.96
N ARG A 152 16.75 -1.53 31.85
CA ARG A 152 15.40 -1.56 32.40
C ARG A 152 14.53 -2.61 31.71
N LEU A 153 14.53 -2.63 30.38
CA LEU A 153 13.80 -3.63 29.58
C LEU A 153 14.27 -5.06 29.88
N ARG A 154 15.60 -5.30 30.04
CA ARG A 154 16.13 -6.61 30.43
C ARG A 154 15.70 -7.04 31.83
N ARG A 155 15.52 -6.10 32.74
CA ARG A 155 15.01 -6.41 34.09
C ARG A 155 13.54 -6.84 34.04
N ILE A 156 12.77 -6.26 33.11
CA ILE A 156 11.35 -6.57 32.93
C ILE A 156 11.19 -7.88 32.14
N GLU A 157 11.92 -8.01 31.04
CA GLU A 157 11.94 -9.17 30.14
C GLU A 157 13.39 -9.56 29.82
N PRO A 158 13.92 -10.61 30.48
CA PRO A 158 15.32 -11.04 30.29
C PRO A 158 15.66 -11.38 28.82
N ARG A 159 14.68 -11.83 28.03
CA ARG A 159 14.85 -12.22 26.62
C ARG A 159 14.79 -11.04 25.66
N ILE A 160 14.68 -9.79 26.14
CA ILE A 160 14.46 -8.63 25.28
C ILE A 160 15.48 -8.47 24.16
N LEU A 161 16.74 -8.82 24.40
CA LEU A 161 17.78 -8.74 23.37
C LEU A 161 17.61 -9.80 22.29
N ASP A 162 17.12 -10.98 22.63
CA ASP A 162 16.82 -12.04 21.64
C ASP A 162 15.59 -11.68 20.84
N ILE A 163 14.59 -11.08 21.48
CA ILE A 163 13.38 -10.54 20.82
C ILE A 163 13.76 -9.47 19.81
N ILE A 164 14.63 -8.51 20.18
CA ILE A 164 15.14 -7.46 19.28
C ILE A 164 15.88 -8.08 18.10
N LYS A 165 16.77 -9.03 18.35
CA LYS A 165 17.52 -9.71 17.29
C LYS A 165 16.59 -10.50 16.36
N ALA A 166 15.56 -11.15 16.89
CA ALA A 166 14.62 -11.94 16.09
C ALA A 166 13.85 -11.08 15.09
N ILE A 167 13.43 -9.87 15.49
CA ILE A 167 12.70 -8.97 14.57
C ILE A 167 13.63 -8.31 13.53
N GLU A 168 14.87 -7.95 13.92
CA GLU A 168 15.85 -7.35 13.01
C GLU A 168 16.37 -8.34 11.97
N ARG A 169 16.59 -9.60 12.36
CA ARG A 169 17.18 -10.63 11.46
C ARG A 169 16.22 -11.17 10.42
N LYS A 170 14.92 -10.93 10.56
CA LYS A 170 13.87 -11.38 9.63
C LYS A 170 13.88 -12.90 9.33
N GLN A 171 14.60 -13.72 10.15
CA GLN A 171 14.65 -15.17 10.00
C GLN A 171 13.39 -15.80 10.60
N ASP A 172 12.67 -16.58 9.80
CA ASP A 172 11.32 -17.06 10.16
C ASP A 172 11.28 -17.86 11.46
N ALA A 173 12.21 -18.77 11.69
CA ALA A 173 12.22 -19.61 12.90
C ALA A 173 12.44 -18.79 14.20
N ASP A 174 13.35 -17.82 14.19
CA ASP A 174 13.60 -16.97 15.35
C ASP A 174 12.45 -15.97 15.55
N PHE A 175 11.89 -15.46 14.43
CA PHE A 175 10.74 -14.57 14.46
C PHE A 175 9.51 -15.28 15.04
N GLU A 176 9.14 -16.44 14.54
CA GLU A 176 7.99 -17.22 14.99
C GLU A 176 8.08 -17.66 16.45
N ARG A 177 9.28 -17.68 17.02
CA ARG A 177 9.47 -17.98 18.46
C ARG A 177 8.85 -16.91 19.36
N TYR A 178 8.89 -15.63 18.95
CA TYR A 178 8.50 -14.50 19.79
C TYR A 178 7.29 -13.74 19.27
N PHE A 179 7.05 -13.78 17.96
CA PHE A 179 6.06 -12.95 17.29
C PHE A 179 4.94 -13.76 16.65
N ILE A 180 3.83 -13.10 16.50
CA ILE A 180 2.74 -13.45 15.58
C ILE A 180 2.65 -12.36 14.52
N SER A 181 2.28 -12.74 13.30
CA SER A 181 2.15 -11.80 12.20
C SER A 181 0.99 -12.15 11.30
N SER A 182 0.14 -11.18 11.04
CA SER A 182 -0.99 -11.30 10.11
C SER A 182 -0.76 -10.55 8.77
N HIS A 183 0.49 -10.20 8.44
CA HIS A 183 0.84 -9.42 7.24
C HIS A 183 0.32 -10.03 5.93
N MET A 184 0.18 -11.35 5.84
CA MET A 184 -0.36 -12.02 4.66
C MET A 184 -1.85 -11.78 4.43
N GLN A 185 -2.57 -11.23 5.40
CA GLN A 185 -3.97 -10.81 5.22
C GLN A 185 -4.12 -9.73 4.13
N TYR A 186 -3.07 -8.92 3.86
CA TYR A 186 -3.08 -8.01 2.72
C TYR A 186 -3.30 -8.75 1.39
N LEU A 187 -2.54 -9.81 1.14
CA LEU A 187 -2.71 -10.63 -0.07
C LEU A 187 -4.03 -11.40 -0.05
N GLN A 188 -4.37 -12.03 1.08
CA GLN A 188 -5.60 -12.82 1.21
C GLN A 188 -6.86 -11.97 0.95
N ASN A 189 -6.89 -10.74 1.47
CA ASN A 189 -7.97 -9.80 1.18
C ASN A 189 -8.01 -9.44 -0.31
N ALA A 190 -6.87 -9.10 -0.91
CA ALA A 190 -6.78 -8.76 -2.33
C ALA A 190 -7.23 -9.92 -3.23
N GLN A 191 -6.87 -11.16 -2.90
CA GLN A 191 -7.35 -12.36 -3.60
C GLN A 191 -8.88 -12.50 -3.53
N GLN A 192 -9.49 -12.16 -2.38
CA GLN A 192 -10.95 -12.18 -2.26
C GLN A 192 -11.59 -11.10 -3.13
N ARG A 193 -11.03 -9.89 -3.15
CA ARG A 193 -11.50 -8.81 -4.03
C ARG A 193 -11.36 -9.17 -5.51
N LEU A 194 -10.28 -9.86 -5.89
CA LEU A 194 -10.11 -10.34 -7.26
C LEU A 194 -11.13 -11.41 -7.62
N ARG A 195 -11.46 -12.34 -6.70
CA ARG A 195 -12.51 -13.36 -6.94
C ARG A 195 -13.90 -12.77 -7.17
N GLU A 196 -14.20 -11.62 -6.54
CA GLU A 196 -15.46 -10.90 -6.80
C GLU A 196 -15.63 -10.49 -8.27
N LEU A 197 -14.51 -10.40 -9.01
CA LEU A 197 -14.47 -10.07 -10.42
C LEU A 197 -14.47 -11.33 -11.34
N ASP A 198 -14.66 -12.56 -10.82
CA ASP A 198 -14.54 -13.80 -11.62
C ASP A 198 -15.49 -13.86 -12.82
N ALA A 199 -16.68 -13.29 -12.72
CA ALA A 199 -17.63 -13.25 -13.82
C ALA A 199 -17.37 -12.08 -14.79
N MET A 200 -16.47 -11.14 -14.47
CA MET A 200 -16.17 -9.98 -15.34
C MET A 200 -15.29 -10.44 -16.51
N PRO A 201 -15.72 -10.21 -17.75
CA PRO A 201 -14.92 -10.60 -18.92
C PRO A 201 -13.79 -9.62 -19.19
N GLY A 202 -12.79 -10.09 -19.93
CA GLY A 202 -11.65 -9.28 -20.39
C GLY A 202 -10.51 -9.23 -19.40
N PRO A 203 -9.50 -8.39 -19.70
CA PRO A 203 -8.30 -8.28 -18.88
C PRO A 203 -8.60 -7.60 -17.55
N THR A 204 -7.89 -8.03 -16.50
CA THR A 204 -7.89 -7.37 -15.20
C THR A 204 -6.52 -6.75 -14.96
N TYR A 205 -6.53 -5.54 -14.45
CA TYR A 205 -5.36 -4.75 -14.11
C TYR A 205 -5.38 -4.40 -12.63
N THR A 206 -4.21 -4.20 -12.03
CA THR A 206 -4.13 -3.73 -10.65
C THR A 206 -3.38 -2.42 -10.54
N ILE A 207 -3.87 -1.52 -9.71
CA ILE A 207 -3.22 -0.24 -9.38
C ILE A 207 -3.15 -0.10 -7.86
N GLY A 208 -2.07 0.49 -7.36
CA GLY A 208 -2.01 0.81 -5.93
C GLY A 208 -1.01 1.90 -5.59
N LEU A 209 -1.28 2.58 -4.46
CA LEU A 209 -0.41 3.59 -3.88
C LEU A 209 0.18 3.06 -2.56
N SER A 210 1.49 3.23 -2.35
CA SER A 210 2.15 2.90 -1.09
C SER A 210 1.95 1.42 -0.71
N VAL A 211 1.35 1.10 0.44
CA VAL A 211 0.99 -0.29 0.79
C VAL A 211 0.05 -0.90 -0.24
N GLY A 212 -0.88 -0.11 -0.80
CA GLY A 212 -1.73 -0.55 -1.91
C GLY A 212 -0.91 -0.92 -3.15
N GLY A 213 0.19 -0.21 -3.43
CA GLY A 213 1.14 -0.56 -4.49
C GLY A 213 1.84 -1.90 -4.23
N ALA A 214 2.24 -2.16 -2.99
CA ALA A 214 2.78 -3.46 -2.60
C ALA A 214 1.74 -4.58 -2.74
N VAL A 215 0.46 -4.31 -2.39
CA VAL A 215 -0.66 -5.25 -2.55
C VAL A 215 -0.94 -5.54 -4.02
N ALA A 216 -0.96 -4.51 -4.88
CA ALA A 216 -1.15 -4.67 -6.32
C ALA A 216 -0.06 -5.57 -6.95
N LEU A 217 1.21 -5.34 -6.58
CA LEU A 217 2.34 -6.16 -7.01
C LEU A 217 2.27 -7.60 -6.49
N ALA A 218 1.91 -7.79 -5.20
CA ALA A 218 1.78 -9.11 -4.61
C ALA A 218 0.66 -9.93 -5.27
N LEU A 219 -0.50 -9.30 -5.53
CA LEU A 219 -1.62 -9.94 -6.20
C LEU A 219 -1.27 -10.35 -7.62
N ALA A 220 -0.57 -9.47 -8.36
CA ALA A 220 -0.08 -9.77 -9.70
C ALA A 220 0.94 -10.93 -9.70
N ALA A 221 1.81 -11.00 -8.69
CA ALA A 221 2.75 -12.11 -8.52
C ALA A 221 2.06 -13.46 -8.24
N ASP A 222 0.98 -13.42 -7.44
CA ASP A 222 0.21 -14.58 -7.02
C ASP A 222 -0.75 -15.10 -8.11
N GLN A 223 -1.31 -14.17 -8.92
CA GLN A 223 -2.32 -14.45 -9.96
C GLN A 223 -1.89 -13.95 -11.36
N PRO A 224 -0.70 -14.36 -11.85
CA PRO A 224 -0.14 -13.82 -13.09
C PRO A 224 -0.95 -14.18 -14.35
N GLU A 225 -1.80 -15.20 -14.27
CA GLU A 225 -2.70 -15.59 -15.37
C GLU A 225 -3.93 -14.68 -15.46
N ARG A 226 -4.26 -13.97 -14.36
CA ARG A 226 -5.47 -13.14 -14.26
C ARG A 226 -5.18 -11.66 -14.35
N ILE A 227 -4.02 -11.26 -13.86
CA ILE A 227 -3.58 -9.86 -13.87
C ILE A 227 -2.66 -9.65 -15.06
N GLU A 228 -3.07 -8.79 -16.00
CA GLU A 228 -2.30 -8.53 -17.20
C GLU A 228 -1.23 -7.44 -17.00
N LYS A 229 -1.57 -6.39 -16.26
CA LYS A 229 -0.66 -5.27 -15.98
C LYS A 229 -0.81 -4.77 -14.54
N VAL A 230 0.26 -4.23 -14.01
CA VAL A 230 0.27 -3.62 -12.66
C VAL A 230 0.90 -2.24 -12.69
N VAL A 231 0.24 -1.28 -12.00
CA VAL A 231 0.77 0.06 -11.74
C VAL A 231 0.97 0.23 -10.25
N ALA A 232 2.16 0.62 -9.84
CA ALA A 232 2.51 0.83 -8.45
C ALA A 232 3.11 2.24 -8.25
N TYR A 233 2.38 3.09 -7.51
CA TYR A 233 2.83 4.41 -7.14
C TYR A 233 3.50 4.34 -5.77
N ALA A 234 4.77 4.74 -5.69
CA ALA A 234 5.57 4.75 -4.46
C ALA A 234 5.32 3.51 -3.56
N PRO A 235 5.42 2.24 -4.09
CA PRO A 235 5.03 1.06 -3.34
C PRO A 235 5.84 0.93 -2.05
N LEU A 236 5.16 0.63 -0.93
CA LEU A 236 5.83 0.40 0.34
C LEU A 236 6.46 -1.00 0.34
N LEU A 237 7.61 -1.13 -0.28
CA LEU A 237 8.41 -2.36 -0.27
C LEU A 237 9.35 -2.43 0.93
N GLU A 238 9.79 -1.28 1.45
CA GLU A 238 10.50 -1.11 2.71
C GLU A 238 10.24 0.30 3.23
N VAL A 239 10.16 0.46 4.55
CA VAL A 239 9.96 1.78 5.17
C VAL A 239 11.21 2.64 4.95
N TYR A 240 11.02 3.93 4.63
CA TYR A 240 12.08 4.87 4.38
C TYR A 240 13.05 5.00 5.58
N GLY A 241 14.33 4.82 5.31
CA GLY A 241 15.42 5.03 6.25
C GLY A 241 15.59 3.92 7.27
N GLU A 242 16.84 3.51 7.50
CA GLU A 242 17.20 2.42 8.42
C GLU A 242 16.74 2.65 9.86
N GLU A 243 16.79 3.90 10.33
CA GLU A 243 16.35 4.23 11.69
C GLU A 243 14.85 4.11 11.86
N ARG A 244 14.08 4.55 10.85
CA ARG A 244 12.63 4.40 10.85
C ARG A 244 12.24 2.92 10.75
N GLU A 245 12.92 2.14 9.94
CA GLU A 245 12.69 0.71 9.86
C GLU A 245 12.93 0.04 11.22
N ARG A 246 14.02 0.36 11.92
CA ARG A 246 14.26 -0.14 13.27
C ARG A 246 13.16 0.27 14.24
N TYR A 247 12.74 1.54 14.20
CA TYR A 247 11.64 2.03 15.04
C TYR A 247 10.35 1.25 14.76
N VAL A 248 9.97 1.11 13.50
CA VAL A 248 8.80 0.34 13.08
C VAL A 248 8.89 -1.10 13.57
N ASN A 249 10.04 -1.75 13.40
CA ASN A 249 10.22 -3.15 13.78
C ASN A 249 10.27 -3.34 15.30
N LEU A 250 11.03 -2.52 16.05
CA LEU A 250 11.23 -2.70 17.50
C LEU A 250 10.08 -2.15 18.33
N ALA A 251 9.55 -1.01 17.95
CA ALA A 251 8.52 -0.31 18.70
C ALA A 251 7.10 -0.84 18.42
N GLY A 252 6.89 -1.44 17.24
CA GLY A 252 5.61 -2.04 16.89
C GLY A 252 5.11 -3.04 17.93
N PRO A 253 5.91 -4.05 18.33
CA PRO A 253 5.52 -5.02 19.37
C PRO A 253 5.33 -4.43 20.77
N LEU A 254 5.85 -3.23 21.03
CA LEU A 254 5.70 -2.56 22.33
C LEU A 254 4.41 -1.73 22.46
N ASP A 255 3.50 -1.85 21.50
CA ASP A 255 2.21 -1.12 21.46
C ASP A 255 2.36 0.41 21.37
N ILE A 256 3.40 0.87 20.68
CA ILE A 256 3.57 2.28 20.35
C ILE A 256 2.61 2.61 19.21
N ARG A 257 1.93 3.76 19.31
CA ARG A 257 0.88 4.16 18.38
C ARG A 257 1.30 5.37 17.57
N GLU A 258 0.97 5.36 16.31
CA GLU A 258 1.06 6.52 15.41
C GLU A 258 -0.34 7.01 15.01
N MET A 259 -0.37 8.21 14.46
CA MET A 259 -1.56 8.83 13.90
C MET A 259 -1.54 8.66 12.39
N GLY A 260 -2.62 8.14 11.84
CA GLY A 260 -2.85 8.03 10.41
C GLY A 260 -3.88 9.06 9.92
N TRP A 261 -4.44 8.78 8.77
CA TRP A 261 -5.52 9.57 8.18
C TRP A 261 -6.71 9.69 9.13
N ASP A 262 -7.35 10.86 9.14
CA ASP A 262 -8.52 11.19 9.96
C ASP A 262 -8.28 11.00 11.47
N ASP A 263 -7.09 11.32 11.95
CA ASP A 263 -6.70 11.17 13.36
C ASP A 263 -6.84 9.74 13.91
N LEU A 264 -6.94 8.74 13.01
CA LEU A 264 -7.03 7.34 13.40
C LEU A 264 -5.70 6.88 14.00
N ARG A 265 -5.75 6.46 15.26
CA ARG A 265 -4.57 5.93 15.96
C ARG A 265 -4.45 4.44 15.74
N PHE A 266 -3.29 4.00 15.28
CA PHE A 266 -2.98 2.58 15.07
C PHE A 266 -1.72 2.14 15.83
N PRO A 267 -1.64 0.87 16.28
CA PRO A 267 -0.41 0.31 16.82
C PRO A 267 0.66 0.27 15.74
N LEU A 268 1.89 0.61 16.09
CA LEU A 268 3.01 0.60 15.14
C LEU A 268 3.27 -0.80 14.53
N GLY A 269 2.80 -1.85 15.22
CA GLY A 269 2.77 -3.22 14.70
C GLY A 269 2.03 -3.37 13.36
N CYS A 270 1.06 -2.50 13.07
CA CYS A 270 0.38 -2.48 11.77
C CYS A 270 1.34 -2.02 10.65
N LEU A 271 2.18 -1.00 10.91
CA LEU A 271 3.20 -0.56 9.96
C LEU A 271 4.35 -1.58 9.86
N THR A 272 4.70 -2.26 10.97
CA THR A 272 5.63 -3.40 10.95
C THR A 272 5.11 -4.52 10.03
N ALA A 273 3.81 -4.80 10.06
CA ALA A 273 3.20 -5.79 9.16
C ALA A 273 3.27 -5.34 7.69
N ALA A 274 3.01 -4.06 7.40
CA ALA A 274 3.15 -3.51 6.05
C ALA A 274 4.59 -3.60 5.54
N ASN A 275 5.59 -3.26 6.39
CA ASN A 275 7.01 -3.40 6.06
C ASN A 275 7.41 -4.87 5.79
N ARG A 276 6.93 -5.80 6.62
CA ARG A 276 7.15 -7.24 6.41
C ARG A 276 6.46 -7.75 5.14
N PHE A 277 5.29 -7.23 4.81
CA PHE A 277 4.61 -7.54 3.56
C PHE A 277 5.40 -7.04 2.34
N GLY A 278 5.99 -5.85 2.40
CA GLY A 278 6.90 -5.35 1.36
C GLY A 278 8.10 -6.28 1.14
N ALA A 279 8.68 -6.84 2.22
CA ALA A 279 9.74 -7.85 2.12
C ALA A 279 9.26 -9.15 1.44
N PHE A 280 8.02 -9.57 1.69
CA PHE A 280 7.40 -10.70 0.97
C PHE A 280 7.28 -10.40 -0.54
N VAL A 281 6.82 -9.21 -0.93
CA VAL A 281 6.72 -8.79 -2.34
C VAL A 281 8.08 -8.89 -3.05
N ARG A 282 9.15 -8.50 -2.38
CA ARG A 282 10.54 -8.56 -2.89
C ARG A 282 11.14 -9.97 -2.92
N SER A 283 10.39 -11.00 -2.56
CA SER A 283 10.90 -12.38 -2.61
C SER A 283 11.24 -12.80 -4.05
N ARG A 284 12.25 -13.66 -4.20
CA ARG A 284 12.71 -14.16 -5.51
C ARG A 284 11.58 -14.80 -6.33
N ASN A 285 10.63 -15.46 -5.67
CA ASN A 285 9.51 -16.12 -6.34
C ASN A 285 8.55 -15.08 -6.91
N ASN A 286 8.18 -14.06 -6.12
CA ASN A 286 7.28 -12.98 -6.57
C ASN A 286 7.92 -12.18 -7.71
N ILE A 287 9.20 -11.81 -7.61
CA ILE A 287 9.92 -11.14 -8.68
C ILE A 287 9.86 -11.98 -9.97
N ARG A 288 10.08 -13.30 -9.88
CA ARG A 288 10.01 -14.21 -11.05
C ARG A 288 8.61 -14.23 -11.69
N SER A 289 7.56 -14.17 -10.87
CA SER A 289 6.19 -14.12 -11.37
C SER A 289 5.88 -12.77 -12.03
N ILE A 290 6.22 -11.65 -11.38
CA ILE A 290 5.97 -10.30 -11.86
C ILE A 290 6.71 -10.03 -13.19
N LYS A 291 7.89 -10.60 -13.39
CA LYS A 291 8.63 -10.51 -14.67
C LYS A 291 7.86 -10.98 -15.91
N LYS A 292 6.81 -11.73 -15.73
CA LYS A 292 5.95 -12.24 -16.82
C LYS A 292 4.87 -11.23 -17.23
N LEU A 293 4.69 -10.16 -16.46
CA LEU A 293 3.65 -9.15 -16.61
C LEU A 293 4.27 -7.82 -17.05
N SER A 294 3.43 -6.91 -17.53
CA SER A 294 3.86 -5.53 -17.74
C SER A 294 3.67 -4.72 -16.44
N THR A 295 4.66 -3.91 -16.10
CA THR A 295 4.65 -3.08 -14.89
C THR A 295 4.96 -1.62 -15.18
N LEU A 296 4.27 -0.72 -14.47
CA LEU A 296 4.63 0.69 -14.36
C LEU A 296 4.85 1.02 -12.90
N ILE A 297 6.06 1.40 -12.54
CA ILE A 297 6.43 1.85 -11.20
C ILE A 297 6.74 3.33 -11.27
N VAL A 298 6.06 4.13 -10.44
CA VAL A 298 6.29 5.57 -10.36
C VAL A 298 6.74 5.92 -8.95
N LEU A 299 7.87 6.58 -8.84
CA LEU A 299 8.53 6.97 -7.58
C LEU A 299 8.69 8.50 -7.52
N THR A 300 9.12 8.99 -6.37
CA THR A 300 9.54 10.38 -6.18
C THR A 300 10.84 10.45 -5.36
N GLU A 301 11.71 11.42 -5.65
CA GLU A 301 12.86 11.72 -4.80
C GLU A 301 12.49 12.43 -3.49
N ASN A 302 11.26 12.97 -3.38
CA ASN A 302 10.71 13.56 -2.16
C ASN A 302 10.01 12.49 -1.29
N GLU A 303 10.56 11.29 -1.23
CA GLU A 303 9.99 10.16 -0.53
C GLU A 303 10.24 10.26 0.99
N ASP A 304 9.18 10.09 1.78
CA ASP A 304 9.21 10.16 3.24
C ASP A 304 8.64 8.91 3.95
N ALA A 305 8.09 7.98 3.18
CA ALA A 305 7.44 6.77 3.69
C ALA A 305 8.10 5.48 3.22
N ALA A 306 8.33 5.32 1.90
CA ALA A 306 8.93 4.12 1.31
C ALA A 306 10.42 4.35 0.94
N ASP A 307 11.28 3.35 1.10
CA ASP A 307 12.69 3.48 0.70
C ASP A 307 12.81 3.44 -0.83
N ILE A 308 13.15 4.59 -1.41
CA ILE A 308 13.27 4.77 -2.87
C ILE A 308 14.35 3.86 -3.47
N ARG A 309 15.45 3.62 -2.76
CA ARG A 309 16.56 2.77 -3.27
C ARG A 309 16.10 1.32 -3.37
N ILE A 310 15.33 0.84 -2.41
CA ILE A 310 14.75 -0.49 -2.43
C ILE A 310 13.74 -0.63 -3.57
N ASN A 311 12.93 0.39 -3.81
CA ASN A 311 11.98 0.41 -4.92
C ASN A 311 12.69 0.42 -6.29
N GLN A 312 13.78 1.19 -6.44
CA GLN A 312 14.62 1.20 -7.64
C GLN A 312 15.27 -0.17 -7.89
N GLN A 313 15.91 -0.76 -6.87
CA GLN A 313 16.50 -2.11 -6.95
C GLN A 313 15.47 -3.18 -7.31
N PHE A 314 14.26 -3.08 -6.74
CA PHE A 314 13.16 -3.96 -7.10
C PHE A 314 12.78 -3.81 -8.57
N SER A 315 12.59 -2.59 -9.06
CA SER A 315 12.28 -2.31 -10.47
C SER A 315 13.38 -2.82 -11.41
N GLU A 316 14.65 -2.56 -11.10
CA GLU A 316 15.79 -3.09 -11.85
C GLU A 316 15.78 -4.62 -11.91
N SER A 317 15.37 -5.28 -10.81
CA SER A 317 15.25 -6.73 -10.76
C SER A 317 14.15 -7.29 -11.66
N LEU A 318 13.15 -6.50 -12.05
CA LEU A 318 12.07 -6.93 -12.95
C LEU A 318 12.53 -6.97 -14.41
N GLY A 319 13.32 -6.02 -14.85
CA GLY A 319 13.79 -5.92 -16.22
C GLY A 319 13.71 -4.51 -16.76
N GLN A 320 13.63 -4.39 -18.09
CA GLN A 320 13.71 -3.11 -18.81
C GLN A 320 12.43 -2.83 -19.62
N GLU A 321 12.31 -1.61 -20.13
CA GLU A 321 11.14 -1.11 -20.88
C GLU A 321 10.76 -1.99 -22.08
N TYR A 322 11.71 -2.53 -22.85
CA TYR A 322 11.41 -3.41 -23.99
C TYR A 322 10.74 -4.73 -23.55
N GLN A 323 10.81 -5.06 -22.25
CA GLN A 323 10.13 -6.20 -21.64
C GLN A 323 8.78 -5.81 -21.03
N GLY A 324 8.36 -4.54 -21.14
CA GLY A 324 7.12 -4.01 -20.57
C GLY A 324 7.25 -3.55 -19.12
N HIS A 325 8.49 -3.36 -18.62
CA HIS A 325 8.72 -2.88 -17.26
C HIS A 325 9.22 -1.42 -17.31
N TYR A 326 8.37 -0.50 -16.86
CA TYR A 326 8.65 0.93 -16.86
C TYR A 326 8.88 1.42 -15.43
N LEU A 327 9.92 2.25 -15.28
CA LEU A 327 10.20 2.98 -14.05
C LEU A 327 10.25 4.47 -14.38
N TYR A 328 9.56 5.27 -13.58
CA TYR A 328 9.73 6.71 -13.57
C TYR A 328 9.94 7.21 -12.16
N THR A 329 10.86 8.15 -11.98
CA THR A 329 11.10 8.82 -10.70
C THR A 329 10.98 10.32 -10.91
N TYR A 330 10.01 10.94 -10.23
CA TYR A 330 9.93 12.40 -10.16
C TYR A 330 11.17 12.95 -9.47
N PRO A 331 11.92 13.87 -10.10
CA PRO A 331 13.06 14.50 -9.45
C PRO A 331 12.61 15.36 -8.26
N ALA A 332 13.50 15.59 -7.31
CA ALA A 332 13.18 16.39 -6.11
C ALA A 332 12.69 17.81 -6.43
N SER A 333 13.17 18.37 -7.56
CA SER A 333 12.76 19.71 -8.04
C SER A 333 11.28 19.81 -8.42
N ASP A 334 10.63 18.70 -8.73
CA ASP A 334 9.23 18.66 -9.13
C ASP A 334 8.27 18.75 -7.94
N LEU A 335 8.79 18.68 -6.72
CA LEU A 335 8.03 18.77 -5.46
C LEU A 335 6.84 17.82 -5.39
N VAL A 336 6.95 16.66 -6.03
CA VAL A 336 5.92 15.61 -5.98
C VAL A 336 6.12 14.78 -4.72
N PRO A 337 5.13 14.74 -3.81
CA PRO A 337 5.25 14.00 -2.54
C PRO A 337 4.94 12.49 -2.71
N HIS A 338 5.11 11.72 -1.63
CA HIS A 338 4.73 10.29 -1.58
C HIS A 338 3.28 10.02 -2.01
N PRO A 339 2.24 10.73 -1.50
CA PRO A 339 0.84 10.53 -1.95
C PRO A 339 0.56 11.23 -3.28
N MET A 340 1.29 10.85 -4.33
CA MET A 340 1.35 11.54 -5.62
C MET A 340 0.09 11.46 -6.49
N VAL A 341 -0.92 10.68 -6.12
CA VAL A 341 -2.05 10.39 -7.01
C VAL A 341 -3.13 11.44 -6.92
N ASP A 342 -3.52 11.90 -5.74
CA ASP A 342 -4.49 12.96 -5.58
C ASP A 342 -3.79 14.32 -5.42
N PRO A 343 -4.05 15.31 -6.30
CA PRO A 343 -3.42 16.63 -6.22
C PRO A 343 -3.85 17.45 -4.98
N GLU A 344 -4.95 17.09 -4.32
CA GLU A 344 -5.37 17.74 -3.08
C GLU A 344 -4.65 17.18 -1.84
N GLU A 345 -3.96 16.04 -1.97
CA GLU A 345 -3.12 15.51 -0.89
C GLU A 345 -1.82 16.28 -0.78
N ILE A 346 -1.64 16.92 0.36
CA ILE A 346 -0.43 17.68 0.67
C ILE A 346 0.41 16.89 1.69
N SER A 347 1.66 16.61 1.37
CA SER A 347 2.65 16.08 2.30
C SER A 347 3.87 16.97 2.32
N GLN A 348 4.34 17.36 3.51
CA GLN A 348 5.49 18.26 3.71
C GLN A 348 5.39 19.58 2.90
N GLY A 349 4.18 20.09 2.69
CA GLY A 349 3.93 21.30 1.90
C GLY A 349 4.02 21.14 0.38
N MET A 350 4.13 19.90 -0.10
CA MET A 350 4.18 19.55 -1.53
C MET A 350 2.87 18.89 -1.97
N SER A 351 2.53 19.06 -3.25
CA SER A 351 1.45 18.33 -3.95
C SER A 351 1.89 18.01 -5.37
N ASN A 352 1.24 17.04 -6.02
CA ASN A 352 1.59 16.69 -7.39
C ASN A 352 0.90 17.62 -8.39
N GLU A 353 1.59 18.62 -8.90
CA GLU A 353 1.09 19.47 -9.98
C GLU A 353 0.97 18.74 -11.33
N PHE A 354 1.71 17.64 -11.52
CA PHE A 354 1.73 16.84 -12.75
C PHE A 354 0.71 15.69 -12.76
N TRP A 355 -0.26 15.70 -11.86
CA TRP A 355 -1.23 14.62 -11.68
C TRP A 355 -2.01 14.27 -12.97
N GLN A 356 -2.29 15.27 -13.83
CA GLN A 356 -2.98 15.05 -15.10
C GLN A 356 -2.12 14.22 -16.07
N SER A 357 -0.84 14.54 -16.16
CA SER A 357 0.12 13.77 -16.95
C SER A 357 0.30 12.36 -16.41
N LEU A 358 0.34 12.20 -15.07
CA LEU A 358 0.38 10.90 -14.41
C LEU A 358 -0.82 10.03 -14.80
N TYR A 359 -2.04 10.60 -14.83
CA TYR A 359 -3.24 9.87 -15.23
C TYR A 359 -3.22 9.49 -16.70
N GLN A 360 -2.81 10.40 -17.58
CA GLN A 360 -2.70 10.11 -19.02
C GLN A 360 -1.68 9.01 -19.30
N GLU A 361 -0.51 9.02 -18.66
CA GLU A 361 0.49 7.99 -18.85
C GLU A 361 0.07 6.65 -18.23
N THR A 362 -0.66 6.66 -17.12
CA THR A 362 -1.32 5.47 -16.58
C THR A 362 -2.30 4.87 -17.57
N PHE A 363 -3.17 5.70 -18.15
CA PHE A 363 -4.08 5.26 -19.20
C PHE A 363 -3.33 4.70 -20.42
N ARG A 364 -2.30 5.40 -20.91
CA ARG A 364 -1.47 4.96 -22.04
C ARG A 364 -0.86 3.58 -21.79
N PHE A 365 -0.37 3.36 -20.57
CA PHE A 365 0.21 2.07 -20.19
C PHE A 365 -0.85 0.97 -20.14
N LEU A 366 -1.98 1.20 -19.48
CA LEU A 366 -3.05 0.21 -19.40
C LEU A 366 -3.63 -0.14 -20.78
N ALA A 367 -3.95 0.86 -21.58
CA ALA A 367 -4.61 0.68 -22.87
C ALA A 367 -3.68 0.15 -23.97
N GLY A 368 -2.38 0.47 -23.93
CA GLY A 368 -1.47 0.19 -25.06
C GLY A 368 -0.10 -0.37 -24.68
N ASN A 369 0.13 -0.69 -23.42
CA ASN A 369 1.44 -1.13 -22.91
C ASN A 369 2.60 -0.19 -23.33
N LYS A 370 2.36 1.12 -23.29
CA LYS A 370 3.31 2.17 -23.67
C LYS A 370 3.40 3.18 -22.53
N PHE A 371 4.55 3.78 -22.40
CA PHE A 371 4.82 4.83 -21.43
C PHE A 371 5.76 5.87 -22.06
N ASN A 372 5.56 7.15 -21.76
CA ASN A 372 6.44 8.21 -22.20
C ASN A 372 6.90 9.06 -21.01
N ALA A 373 8.10 8.80 -20.55
CA ALA A 373 8.70 9.51 -19.41
C ALA A 373 8.76 11.04 -19.62
N ALA A 374 8.90 11.51 -20.86
CA ALA A 374 8.97 12.95 -21.16
C ALA A 374 7.66 13.70 -20.87
N ASN A 375 6.54 12.98 -20.73
CA ASN A 375 5.25 13.59 -20.37
C ASN A 375 5.05 13.75 -18.88
N MET A 376 5.80 13.08 -18.03
CA MET A 376 5.52 12.97 -16.60
C MET A 376 5.69 14.29 -15.83
N SER A 377 6.73 15.07 -16.17
CA SER A 377 7.01 16.39 -15.56
C SER A 377 6.55 17.53 -16.46
N THR A 378 5.34 17.45 -17.00
CA THR A 378 4.76 18.52 -17.81
C THR A 378 3.32 18.82 -17.37
N LEU A 379 2.99 20.10 -17.33
CA LEU A 379 1.61 20.57 -17.11
C LEU A 379 0.75 20.48 -18.39
N LYS A 380 1.37 20.19 -19.54
CA LYS A 380 0.65 20.04 -20.80
C LYS A 380 0.20 18.60 -20.99
N GLN A 381 -1.10 18.42 -21.12
CA GLN A 381 -1.68 17.14 -21.47
C GLN A 381 -1.38 16.74 -22.92
N ASP A 382 -1.15 15.45 -23.17
CA ASP A 382 -1.02 14.91 -24.52
C ASP A 382 -2.37 14.99 -25.25
N PRO A 383 -2.49 15.74 -26.35
CA PRO A 383 -3.75 15.86 -27.08
C PRO A 383 -4.18 14.55 -27.78
N GLY A 384 -3.27 13.59 -27.92
CA GLY A 384 -3.55 12.26 -28.49
C GLY A 384 -4.17 11.28 -27.49
N LEU A 385 -4.34 11.69 -26.22
CA LEU A 385 -4.92 10.89 -25.15
C LEU A 385 -6.20 11.54 -24.62
N PRO A 386 -7.06 10.76 -23.93
CA PRO A 386 -8.19 11.34 -23.22
C PRO A 386 -7.73 12.44 -22.25
N GLN A 387 -8.42 13.58 -22.31
CA GLN A 387 -8.06 14.72 -21.48
C GLN A 387 -8.56 14.52 -20.04
N VAL A 388 -7.73 14.91 -19.09
CA VAL A 388 -8.06 14.90 -17.66
C VAL A 388 -8.66 16.27 -17.32
N PRO A 389 -9.92 16.35 -16.83
CA PRO A 389 -10.51 17.63 -16.49
C PRO A 389 -9.73 18.32 -15.35
N PRO A 390 -9.75 19.65 -15.27
CA PRO A 390 -9.23 20.37 -14.12
C PRO A 390 -10.02 20.02 -12.85
N ILE A 391 -9.48 20.41 -11.70
CA ILE A 391 -10.14 20.28 -10.39
C ILE A 391 -11.38 21.18 -10.34
#